data_15b3b77478b2c031dc1bac6271ca2de8
#
_entry.id   15b3b77478b2c031dc1bac6271ca2de8
#
_cell.length_a   1.000
_cell.length_b   1.000
_cell.length_c   1.000
_cell.angle_alpha   90.00
_cell.angle_beta   90.00
_cell.angle_gamma   90.00
#
_symmetry.space_group_name_H-M   'P 1'
#
loop_
_entity.id
_entity.type
_entity.pdbx_description
1 polymer ?
#
loop_
_entity_poly.entity_id
_entity_poly.type
_entity_poly.pdbx_seq_one_letter_code
_entity_poly.pdbx_strand_id
1 'polypeptide(L)'
;MERKAYKFWFATGSQDLYGDECLRKVAEHSRIIVEGLNRSGLLPYEVIWKPTLIDNTSIRTLFHEANSDGECAGVITWMHTFSPAKSWILGLQEYRKPLLHLHTQFNQEIPYDTIDMDFMNENQSAHGDREFGHMVTRMGIERKVIVGFWDESSVQAAIGSWMRTAVGIMESSHIRVVRVADNMRNVAVTEGDKVEAQMKFGWEIDAYPVNEIAEYVNDVAAGDVSALVEEYYDKY
;
A
#
# COMPACT_ATOMS: atom_id res chain seq x y z
N MET A 1 16.48 12.48 -9.75
CA MET A 1 15.26 11.63 -9.83
C MET A 1 14.15 12.34 -9.08
N GLU A 2 13.09 12.75 -9.73
CA GLU A 2 11.90 13.23 -9.03
C GLU A 2 11.33 12.06 -8.19
N ARG A 3 11.07 12.32 -6.91
CA ARG A 3 10.43 11.33 -6.04
C ARG A 3 9.00 11.12 -6.52
N LYS A 4 8.63 9.88 -6.80
CA LYS A 4 7.27 9.51 -7.19
C LYS A 4 6.29 9.89 -6.07
N ALA A 5 5.23 10.61 -6.39
CA ALA A 5 4.20 11.01 -5.43
C ALA A 5 3.24 9.81 -5.20
N TYR A 6 3.58 8.92 -4.26
CA TYR A 6 2.73 7.80 -3.92
C TYR A 6 1.47 8.23 -3.16
N LYS A 7 0.38 7.51 -3.40
CA LYS A 7 -0.93 7.67 -2.76
C LYS A 7 -1.46 6.32 -2.29
N PHE A 8 -2.39 6.34 -1.35
CA PHE A 8 -3.07 5.16 -0.86
C PHE A 8 -4.56 5.28 -1.10
N TRP A 9 -5.20 4.22 -1.56
CA TRP A 9 -6.63 4.23 -1.81
C TRP A 9 -7.39 3.72 -0.61
N PHE A 10 -8.47 4.41 -0.24
CA PHE A 10 -9.38 4.01 0.82
C PHE A 10 -10.63 3.39 0.21
N ALA A 11 -10.81 2.10 0.44
CA ALA A 11 -11.84 1.24 -0.14
C ALA A 11 -12.84 0.82 0.93
N THR A 12 -14.04 1.39 0.91
CA THR A 12 -15.09 1.09 1.88
C THR A 12 -16.08 0.10 1.30
N GLY A 13 -16.27 -1.03 1.99
CA GLY A 13 -17.24 -2.04 1.63
C GLY A 13 -18.63 -1.78 2.23
N SER A 14 -19.66 -2.05 1.43
CA SER A 14 -21.07 -2.07 1.80
C SER A 14 -21.82 -3.06 0.91
N GLN A 15 -23.14 -2.99 0.88
CA GLN A 15 -24.00 -3.74 -0.03
C GLN A 15 -25.28 -2.97 -0.38
N ASP A 16 -25.83 -3.28 -1.54
CA ASP A 16 -27.02 -2.61 -2.07
C ASP A 16 -28.30 -2.85 -1.24
N LEU A 17 -28.32 -3.91 -0.46
CA LEU A 17 -29.48 -4.29 0.38
C LEU A 17 -29.95 -3.19 1.32
N TYR A 18 -29.04 -2.29 1.75
CA TYR A 18 -29.37 -1.23 2.71
C TYR A 18 -30.03 0.00 2.09
N GLY A 19 -30.11 0.08 0.75
CA GLY A 19 -30.72 1.18 0.01
C GLY A 19 -29.83 2.44 -0.09
N ASP A 20 -30.28 3.36 -0.97
CA ASP A 20 -29.50 4.53 -1.38
C ASP A 20 -29.14 5.49 -0.23
N GLU A 21 -30.04 5.64 0.75
CA GLU A 21 -29.80 6.53 1.90
C GLU A 21 -28.64 6.03 2.76
N CYS A 22 -28.63 4.73 3.09
CA CYS A 22 -27.54 4.12 3.84
C CYS A 22 -26.22 4.20 3.05
N LEU A 23 -26.24 3.89 1.75
CA LEU A 23 -25.05 3.99 0.91
C LEU A 23 -24.49 5.41 0.84
N ARG A 24 -25.35 6.44 0.82
CA ARG A 24 -24.92 7.83 0.87
C ARG A 24 -24.25 8.18 2.20
N LYS A 25 -24.79 7.73 3.35
CA LYS A 25 -24.18 7.90 4.66
C LYS A 25 -22.84 7.17 4.76
N VAL A 26 -22.76 5.94 4.25
CA VAL A 26 -21.50 5.18 4.16
C VAL A 26 -20.42 5.96 3.40
N ALA A 27 -20.78 6.52 2.26
CA ALA A 27 -19.85 7.33 1.46
C ALA A 27 -19.41 8.61 2.19
N GLU A 28 -20.34 9.28 2.90
CA GLU A 28 -20.04 10.46 3.71
C GLU A 28 -19.10 10.14 4.87
N HIS A 29 -19.40 9.11 5.66
CA HIS A 29 -18.56 8.66 6.76
C HIS A 29 -17.16 8.27 6.28
N SER A 30 -17.08 7.58 5.13
CA SER A 30 -15.83 7.20 4.51
C SER A 30 -14.97 8.42 4.12
N ARG A 31 -15.60 9.48 3.56
CA ARG A 31 -14.91 10.75 3.24
C ARG A 31 -14.41 11.46 4.50
N ILE A 32 -15.23 11.50 5.56
CA ILE A 32 -14.85 12.11 6.84
C ILE A 32 -13.61 11.41 7.40
N ILE A 33 -13.56 10.07 7.38
CA ILE A 33 -12.39 9.32 7.82
C ILE A 33 -11.16 9.71 6.97
N VAL A 34 -11.28 9.68 5.64
CA VAL A 34 -10.18 10.02 4.74
C VAL A 34 -9.67 11.45 4.97
N GLU A 35 -10.57 12.41 5.10
CA GLU A 35 -10.21 13.80 5.42
C GLU A 35 -9.54 13.94 6.78
N GLY A 36 -10.02 13.21 7.80
CA GLY A 36 -9.43 13.19 9.13
C GLY A 36 -8.02 12.60 9.10
N LEU A 37 -7.84 11.46 8.43
CA LEU A 37 -6.53 10.84 8.23
C LEU A 37 -5.54 11.79 7.55
N ASN A 38 -5.94 12.44 6.46
CA ASN A 38 -5.09 13.38 5.73
C ASN A 38 -4.74 14.65 6.54
N ARG A 39 -5.64 15.10 7.42
CA ARG A 39 -5.40 16.27 8.29
C ARG A 39 -4.57 15.97 9.53
N SER A 40 -4.39 14.71 9.89
CA SER A 40 -3.72 14.31 11.13
C SER A 40 -2.25 14.75 11.25
N GLY A 41 -1.57 14.96 10.11
CA GLY A 41 -0.13 15.22 10.05
C GLY A 41 0.75 14.01 10.38
N LEU A 42 0.15 12.84 10.66
CA LEU A 42 0.85 11.60 11.01
C LEU A 42 1.06 10.66 9.81
N LEU A 43 0.31 10.88 8.73
CA LEU A 43 0.45 10.12 7.49
C LEU A 43 1.46 10.78 6.55
N PRO A 44 2.48 10.04 6.08
CA PRO A 44 3.51 10.58 5.18
C PRO A 44 3.06 10.70 3.71
N TYR A 45 1.91 10.11 3.36
CA TYR A 45 1.35 10.09 2.01
C TYR A 45 -0.15 10.34 2.06
N GLU A 46 -0.69 10.84 0.95
CA GLU A 46 -2.11 11.15 0.80
C GLU A 46 -2.95 9.86 0.70
N VAL A 47 -4.10 9.88 1.37
CA VAL A 47 -5.16 8.87 1.23
C VAL A 47 -6.24 9.40 0.30
N ILE A 48 -6.57 8.65 -0.74
CA ILE A 48 -7.59 8.97 -1.74
C ILE A 48 -8.85 8.17 -1.45
N TRP A 49 -9.94 8.85 -1.21
CA TRP A 49 -11.25 8.21 -1.10
C TRP A 49 -11.66 7.58 -2.44
N LYS A 50 -12.19 6.36 -2.39
CA LYS A 50 -12.80 5.68 -3.54
C LYS A 50 -14.30 5.48 -3.30
N PRO A 51 -15.11 5.45 -4.35
CA PRO A 51 -16.54 5.17 -4.23
C PRO A 51 -16.83 3.88 -3.46
N THR A 52 -17.93 3.86 -2.70
CA THR A 52 -18.34 2.70 -1.91
C THR A 52 -18.50 1.45 -2.80
N LEU A 53 -17.95 0.34 -2.34
CA LEU A 53 -17.91 -0.92 -3.06
C LEU A 53 -19.07 -1.82 -2.59
N ILE A 54 -19.97 -2.15 -3.51
CA ILE A 54 -21.22 -2.84 -3.18
C ILE A 54 -21.35 -4.23 -3.78
N ASP A 55 -20.55 -4.54 -4.82
CA ASP A 55 -20.63 -5.78 -5.58
C ASP A 55 -19.28 -6.27 -6.11
N ASN A 56 -19.27 -7.48 -6.68
CA ASN A 56 -18.08 -8.09 -7.28
C ASN A 56 -17.44 -7.21 -8.37
N THR A 57 -18.25 -6.51 -9.15
CA THR A 57 -17.77 -5.75 -10.32
C THR A 57 -17.04 -4.50 -9.84
N SER A 58 -17.64 -3.72 -8.95
CA SER A 58 -17.03 -2.50 -8.40
C SER A 58 -15.74 -2.82 -7.63
N ILE A 59 -15.74 -3.90 -6.84
CA ILE A 59 -14.58 -4.36 -6.07
C ILE A 59 -13.45 -4.78 -7.00
N ARG A 60 -13.74 -5.62 -7.99
CA ARG A 60 -12.74 -6.10 -8.94
C ARG A 60 -12.14 -4.98 -9.77
N THR A 61 -12.99 -4.05 -10.23
CA THR A 61 -12.56 -2.86 -10.97
C THR A 61 -11.59 -2.01 -10.15
N LEU A 62 -11.91 -1.73 -8.88
CA LEU A 62 -11.03 -0.97 -7.99
C LEU A 62 -9.64 -1.61 -7.86
N PHE A 63 -9.57 -2.92 -7.62
CA PHE A 63 -8.28 -3.60 -7.47
C PHE A 63 -7.50 -3.68 -8.78
N HIS A 64 -8.19 -3.80 -9.91
CA HIS A 64 -7.57 -3.77 -11.23
C HIS A 64 -6.95 -2.39 -11.54
N GLU A 65 -7.71 -1.33 -11.26
CA GLU A 65 -7.22 0.05 -11.39
C GLU A 65 -6.05 0.31 -10.44
N ALA A 66 -6.15 -0.14 -9.18
CA ALA A 66 -5.08 0.00 -8.20
C ALA A 66 -3.79 -0.70 -8.63
N ASN A 67 -3.87 -1.90 -9.22
CA ASN A 67 -2.70 -2.59 -9.77
C ASN A 67 -2.04 -1.80 -10.90
N SER A 68 -2.85 -1.17 -11.77
CA SER A 68 -2.40 -0.47 -12.98
C SER A 68 -1.90 0.96 -12.69
N ASP A 69 -2.38 1.59 -11.60
CA ASP A 69 -1.97 2.93 -11.20
C ASP A 69 -0.58 2.93 -10.55
N GLY A 70 0.40 3.44 -11.25
CA GLY A 70 1.77 3.52 -10.77
C GLY A 70 1.97 4.40 -9.52
N GLU A 71 1.04 5.30 -9.18
CA GLU A 71 1.09 6.13 -7.97
C GLU A 71 0.40 5.47 -6.77
N CYS A 72 -0.51 4.51 -6.99
CA CYS A 72 -1.14 3.76 -5.91
C CYS A 72 -0.14 2.79 -5.27
N ALA A 73 0.28 3.06 -4.03
CA ALA A 73 1.21 2.21 -3.29
C ALA A 73 0.54 1.13 -2.44
N GLY A 74 -0.77 1.20 -2.26
CA GLY A 74 -1.54 0.22 -1.49
C GLY A 74 -2.98 0.63 -1.29
N VAL A 75 -3.79 -0.33 -0.83
CA VAL A 75 -5.21 -0.14 -0.53
C VAL A 75 -5.48 -0.36 0.95
N ILE A 76 -6.21 0.58 1.55
CA ILE A 76 -6.77 0.49 2.88
C ILE A 76 -8.22 0.07 2.74
N THR A 77 -8.60 -1.06 3.31
CA THR A 77 -9.98 -1.57 3.29
C THR A 77 -10.67 -1.35 4.63
N TRP A 78 -11.93 -0.96 4.59
CA TRP A 78 -12.81 -0.80 5.75
C TRP A 78 -14.21 -1.31 5.43
N MET A 79 -14.78 -2.12 6.32
CA MET A 79 -16.15 -2.63 6.21
C MET A 79 -17.05 -1.84 7.15
N HIS A 80 -17.68 -0.77 6.65
CA HIS A 80 -18.53 0.09 7.49
C HIS A 80 -19.85 -0.59 7.85
N THR A 81 -20.60 -1.05 6.84
CA THR A 81 -21.74 -1.95 7.00
C THR A 81 -21.28 -3.39 6.81
N PHE A 82 -22.18 -4.34 6.86
CA PHE A 82 -21.88 -5.69 6.39
C PHE A 82 -21.70 -5.68 4.88
N SER A 83 -20.47 -5.92 4.45
CA SER A 83 -20.11 -6.11 3.05
C SER A 83 -19.81 -7.59 2.82
N PRO A 84 -20.61 -8.34 2.05
CA PRO A 84 -20.43 -9.78 1.88
C PRO A 84 -19.03 -10.13 1.37
N ALA A 85 -18.24 -10.81 2.18
CA ALA A 85 -16.83 -11.07 1.85
C ALA A 85 -16.62 -11.93 0.60
N LYS A 86 -17.63 -12.72 0.22
CA LYS A 86 -17.61 -13.47 -1.03
C LYS A 86 -17.47 -12.56 -2.26
N SER A 87 -18.00 -11.35 -2.21
CA SER A 87 -17.89 -10.37 -3.30
C SER A 87 -16.46 -9.84 -3.51
N TRP A 88 -15.61 -9.96 -2.50
CA TRP A 88 -14.22 -9.49 -2.53
C TRP A 88 -13.23 -10.50 -3.14
N ILE A 89 -13.61 -11.78 -3.24
CA ILE A 89 -12.69 -12.88 -3.58
C ILE A 89 -11.97 -12.62 -4.90
N LEU A 90 -12.69 -12.32 -5.98
CA LEU A 90 -12.07 -12.16 -7.30
C LEU A 90 -11.14 -10.94 -7.36
N GLY A 91 -11.55 -9.82 -6.79
CA GLY A 91 -10.71 -8.63 -6.74
C GLY A 91 -9.43 -8.85 -5.92
N LEU A 92 -9.55 -9.44 -4.74
CA LEU A 92 -8.42 -9.76 -3.87
C LEU A 92 -7.47 -10.78 -4.49
N GLN A 93 -8.00 -11.77 -5.24
CA GLN A 93 -7.18 -12.79 -5.90
C GLN A 93 -6.26 -12.19 -6.98
N GLU A 94 -6.70 -11.13 -7.64
CA GLU A 94 -5.97 -10.42 -8.68
C GLU A 94 -5.08 -9.29 -8.12
N TYR A 95 -5.30 -8.84 -6.89
CA TYR A 95 -4.56 -7.74 -6.28
C TYR A 95 -3.10 -8.11 -5.96
N ARG A 96 -2.16 -7.20 -6.23
CA ARG A 96 -0.71 -7.46 -6.16
C ARG A 96 0.08 -6.45 -5.33
N LYS A 97 -0.59 -5.48 -4.73
CA LYS A 97 0.05 -4.41 -3.94
C LYS A 97 -0.23 -4.58 -2.45
N PRO A 98 0.47 -3.85 -1.57
CA PRO A 98 0.23 -3.89 -0.13
C PRO A 98 -1.22 -3.62 0.26
N LEU A 99 -1.77 -4.45 1.12
CA LEU A 99 -3.13 -4.38 1.65
C LEU A 99 -3.12 -4.06 3.14
N LEU A 100 -3.93 -3.08 3.55
CA LEU A 100 -4.22 -2.80 4.95
C LEU A 100 -5.72 -3.01 5.20
N HIS A 101 -6.04 -3.75 6.24
CA HIS A 101 -7.39 -3.88 6.78
C HIS A 101 -7.49 -3.00 8.03
N LEU A 102 -8.18 -1.87 7.90
CA LEU A 102 -8.49 -0.99 9.02
C LEU A 102 -9.77 -1.48 9.69
N HIS A 103 -9.63 -2.05 10.88
CA HIS A 103 -10.74 -2.53 11.68
C HIS A 103 -11.14 -1.43 12.67
N THR A 104 -12.06 -0.58 12.28
CA THR A 104 -12.51 0.61 13.03
C THR A 104 -14.02 0.76 12.98
N GLN A 105 -14.55 1.58 13.88
CA GLN A 105 -15.93 2.09 13.86
C GLN A 105 -15.90 3.56 13.47
N PHE A 106 -16.97 4.04 12.81
CA PHE A 106 -17.10 5.46 12.51
C PHE A 106 -17.27 6.30 13.77
N ASN A 107 -18.12 5.84 14.70
CA ASN A 107 -18.38 6.50 15.96
C ASN A 107 -17.40 6.02 17.05
N GLN A 108 -16.90 6.95 17.86
CA GLN A 108 -16.03 6.62 18.99
C GLN A 108 -16.79 5.89 20.09
N GLU A 109 -18.04 6.27 20.33
CA GLU A 109 -18.88 5.71 21.38
C GLU A 109 -20.19 5.17 20.80
N ILE A 110 -20.78 4.19 21.47
CA ILE A 110 -22.11 3.66 21.13
C ILE A 110 -23.16 4.59 21.75
N PRO A 111 -24.07 5.16 20.96
CA PRO A 111 -25.12 6.06 21.48
C PRO A 111 -26.26 5.27 22.15
N TYR A 112 -26.00 4.72 23.33
CA TYR A 112 -26.91 3.79 24.04
C TYR A 112 -28.34 4.30 24.20
N ASP A 113 -28.53 5.63 24.35
CA ASP A 113 -29.84 6.21 24.56
C ASP A 113 -30.69 6.34 23.28
N THR A 114 -30.07 6.27 22.10
CA THR A 114 -30.72 6.51 20.81
C THR A 114 -30.48 5.39 19.78
N ILE A 115 -29.76 4.34 20.18
CA ILE A 115 -29.44 3.23 19.28
C ILE A 115 -30.70 2.47 18.87
N ASP A 116 -30.85 2.26 17.58
CA ASP A 116 -31.92 1.50 16.96
C ASP A 116 -31.39 0.50 15.93
N MET A 117 -32.28 -0.19 15.23
CA MET A 117 -31.90 -1.17 14.22
C MET A 117 -31.25 -0.52 13.00
N ASP A 118 -31.60 0.71 12.64
CA ASP A 118 -31.01 1.41 11.52
C ASP A 118 -29.58 1.78 11.83
N PHE A 119 -29.30 2.30 13.05
CA PHE A 119 -27.93 2.53 13.51
C PHE A 119 -27.11 1.24 13.51
N MET A 120 -27.68 0.12 13.97
CA MET A 120 -26.99 -1.16 13.97
C MET A 120 -26.66 -1.66 12.55
N ASN A 121 -27.59 -1.47 11.60
CA ASN A 121 -27.37 -1.84 10.20
C ASN A 121 -26.30 -0.97 9.52
N GLU A 122 -26.25 0.31 9.84
CA GLU A 122 -25.22 1.23 9.35
C GLU A 122 -23.83 0.92 9.93
N ASN A 123 -23.73 0.43 11.16
CA ASN A 123 -22.49 0.29 11.92
C ASN A 123 -22.12 -1.19 12.20
N GLN A 124 -22.04 -2.00 11.15
CA GLN A 124 -21.70 -3.42 11.26
C GLN A 124 -20.23 -3.75 10.96
N SER A 125 -19.31 -2.81 11.19
CA SER A 125 -17.87 -3.04 10.96
C SER A 125 -17.36 -4.29 11.66
N ALA A 126 -17.71 -4.50 12.92
CA ALA A 126 -17.27 -5.67 13.69
C ALA A 126 -17.70 -7.01 13.04
N HIS A 127 -18.85 -7.04 12.37
CA HIS A 127 -19.33 -8.22 11.65
C HIS A 127 -18.66 -8.32 10.27
N GLY A 128 -18.70 -7.27 9.48
CA GLY A 128 -18.14 -7.24 8.13
C GLY A 128 -16.63 -7.48 8.13
N ASP A 129 -15.90 -6.86 9.04
CA ASP A 129 -14.45 -7.03 9.18
C ASP A 129 -14.05 -8.45 9.59
N ARG A 130 -14.85 -9.15 10.40
CA ARG A 130 -14.59 -10.55 10.76
C ARG A 130 -14.71 -11.47 9.55
N GLU A 131 -15.77 -11.33 8.77
CA GLU A 131 -15.96 -12.15 7.58
C GLU A 131 -14.90 -11.83 6.52
N PHE A 132 -14.65 -10.55 6.26
CA PHE A 132 -13.59 -10.13 5.35
C PHE A 132 -12.22 -10.64 5.80
N GLY A 133 -11.87 -10.45 7.07
CA GLY A 133 -10.61 -10.93 7.64
C GLY A 133 -10.44 -12.44 7.54
N HIS A 134 -11.52 -13.21 7.80
CA HIS A 134 -11.53 -14.65 7.61
C HIS A 134 -11.25 -15.05 6.17
N MET A 135 -11.91 -14.40 5.21
CA MET A 135 -11.72 -14.70 3.79
C MET A 135 -10.31 -14.37 3.31
N VAL A 136 -9.77 -13.20 3.65
CA VAL A 136 -8.41 -12.82 3.28
C VAL A 136 -7.37 -13.80 3.84
N THR A 137 -7.55 -14.23 5.10
CA THR A 137 -6.70 -15.25 5.73
C THR A 137 -6.82 -16.61 5.02
N ARG A 138 -8.05 -17.03 4.70
CA ARG A 138 -8.30 -18.29 3.98
C ARG A 138 -7.69 -18.31 2.58
N MET A 139 -7.63 -17.15 1.92
CA MET A 139 -7.00 -16.99 0.60
C MET A 139 -5.47 -16.95 0.66
N GLY A 140 -4.88 -16.94 1.87
CA GLY A 140 -3.42 -16.82 2.04
C GLY A 140 -2.87 -15.44 1.63
N ILE A 141 -3.71 -14.40 1.63
CA ILE A 141 -3.29 -13.05 1.28
C ILE A 141 -2.76 -12.36 2.54
N GLU A 142 -1.50 -11.92 2.47
CA GLU A 142 -0.90 -11.12 3.52
C GLU A 142 -1.50 -9.71 3.55
N ARG A 143 -1.82 -9.25 4.75
CA ARG A 143 -2.29 -7.91 4.99
C ARG A 143 -1.81 -7.36 6.32
N LYS A 144 -1.66 -6.06 6.43
CA LYS A 144 -1.56 -5.39 7.73
C LYS A 144 -2.96 -5.22 8.31
N VAL A 145 -3.16 -5.65 9.55
CA VAL A 145 -4.38 -5.35 10.31
C VAL A 145 -4.06 -4.25 11.33
N ILE A 146 -4.87 -3.20 11.33
CA ILE A 146 -4.83 -2.14 12.35
C ILE A 146 -6.21 -2.05 12.96
N VAL A 147 -6.26 -2.11 14.29
CA VAL A 147 -7.51 -2.09 15.07
C VAL A 147 -7.51 -0.88 15.99
N GLY A 148 -8.63 -0.16 16.05
CA GLY A 148 -8.83 0.98 16.94
C GLY A 148 -9.66 2.08 16.28
N PHE A 149 -9.96 3.12 17.04
CA PHE A 149 -10.72 4.25 16.51
C PHE A 149 -9.86 5.06 15.52
N TRP A 150 -10.37 5.31 14.34
CA TRP A 150 -9.64 5.90 13.20
C TRP A 150 -9.00 7.27 13.51
N ASP A 151 -9.58 8.04 14.43
CA ASP A 151 -9.07 9.37 14.81
C ASP A 151 -8.10 9.34 16.00
N GLU A 152 -7.74 8.16 16.51
CA GLU A 152 -6.70 8.02 17.51
C GLU A 152 -5.29 8.17 16.90
N SER A 153 -4.44 8.95 17.53
CA SER A 153 -3.06 9.19 17.07
C SER A 153 -2.23 7.92 16.94
N SER A 154 -2.46 6.93 17.80
CA SER A 154 -1.81 5.62 17.76
C SER A 154 -2.18 4.83 16.50
N VAL A 155 -3.45 4.86 16.09
CA VAL A 155 -3.97 4.21 14.87
C VAL A 155 -3.41 4.93 13.64
N GLN A 156 -3.47 6.25 13.63
CA GLN A 156 -2.94 7.07 12.53
C GLN A 156 -1.42 6.89 12.34
N ALA A 157 -0.66 6.85 13.45
CA ALA A 157 0.76 6.57 13.41
C ALA A 157 1.09 5.17 12.89
N ALA A 158 0.28 4.16 13.26
CA ALA A 158 0.41 2.80 12.76
C ALA A 158 0.12 2.72 11.25
N ILE A 159 -0.90 3.44 10.75
CA ILE A 159 -1.17 3.57 9.31
C ILE A 159 0.02 4.23 8.61
N GLY A 160 0.53 5.34 9.13
CA GLY A 160 1.69 6.03 8.57
C GLY A 160 2.96 5.17 8.54
N SER A 161 3.17 4.32 9.55
CA SER A 161 4.26 3.34 9.56
C SER A 161 4.09 2.28 8.46
N TRP A 162 2.88 1.74 8.30
CA TRP A 162 2.59 0.79 7.21
C TRP A 162 2.76 1.43 5.84
N MET A 163 2.34 2.68 5.64
CA MET A 163 2.51 3.39 4.38
C MET A 163 3.98 3.47 3.96
N ARG A 164 4.90 3.75 4.89
CA ARG A 164 6.34 3.76 4.60
C ARG A 164 6.84 2.38 4.18
N THR A 165 6.38 1.33 4.84
CA THR A 165 6.71 -0.06 4.46
C THR A 165 6.18 -0.40 3.07
N ALA A 166 4.93 -0.02 2.78
CA ALA A 166 4.29 -0.27 1.49
C ALA A 166 5.03 0.43 0.34
N VAL A 167 5.41 1.69 0.53
CA VAL A 167 6.25 2.41 -0.46
C VAL A 167 7.61 1.76 -0.61
N GLY A 168 8.23 1.30 0.49
CA GLY A 168 9.48 0.54 0.42
C GLY A 168 9.38 -0.73 -0.43
N ILE A 169 8.26 -1.45 -0.36
CA ILE A 169 7.98 -2.62 -1.21
C ILE A 169 7.86 -2.20 -2.68
N MET A 170 7.11 -1.11 -2.96
CA MET A 170 6.94 -0.61 -4.32
C MET A 170 8.27 -0.15 -4.93
N GLU A 171 9.08 0.59 -4.19
CA GLU A 171 10.39 1.05 -4.64
C GLU A 171 11.37 -0.12 -4.82
N SER A 172 11.33 -1.10 -3.91
CA SER A 172 12.18 -2.29 -3.99
C SER A 172 12.02 -3.06 -5.29
N SER A 173 10.80 -3.15 -5.82
CA SER A 173 10.52 -3.87 -7.06
C SER A 173 11.12 -3.21 -8.32
N HIS A 174 11.68 -2.01 -8.21
CA HIS A 174 12.31 -1.27 -9.31
C HIS A 174 13.83 -1.11 -9.16
N ILE A 175 14.44 -1.81 -8.18
CA ILE A 175 15.88 -1.75 -7.94
C ILE A 175 16.64 -2.41 -9.09
N ARG A 176 17.62 -1.67 -9.62
CA ARG A 176 18.63 -2.18 -10.55
C ARG A 176 19.98 -2.26 -9.85
N VAL A 177 20.57 -3.42 -9.85
CA VAL A 177 21.88 -3.69 -9.25
C VAL A 177 22.90 -3.93 -10.34
N VAL A 178 23.89 -3.06 -10.42
CA VAL A 178 25.05 -3.26 -11.28
C VAL A 178 26.10 -4.04 -10.49
N ARG A 179 26.46 -5.21 -10.98
CA ARG A 179 27.51 -6.03 -10.42
C ARG A 179 28.72 -5.98 -11.33
N VAL A 180 29.85 -5.53 -10.80
CA VAL A 180 31.12 -5.51 -11.54
C VAL A 180 31.87 -6.80 -11.28
N ALA A 181 32.26 -7.50 -12.35
CA ALA A 181 32.93 -8.81 -12.34
C ALA A 181 32.05 -9.94 -11.75
N ASP A 182 32.66 -10.89 -11.04
CA ASP A 182 32.00 -12.07 -10.52
C ASP A 182 32.20 -12.22 -8.99
N ASN A 183 31.71 -13.32 -8.43
CA ASN A 183 31.87 -13.67 -7.02
C ASN A 183 33.33 -13.79 -6.62
N MET A 184 33.61 -13.52 -5.36
CA MET A 184 34.92 -13.82 -4.78
C MET A 184 35.09 -15.34 -4.67
N ARG A 185 36.27 -15.82 -5.08
CA ARG A 185 36.55 -17.27 -5.01
C ARG A 185 36.47 -17.78 -3.58
N ASN A 186 35.79 -18.89 -3.39
CA ASN A 186 35.63 -19.59 -2.12
C ASN A 186 34.95 -18.80 -0.98
N VAL A 187 34.21 -17.75 -1.32
CA VAL A 187 33.47 -16.94 -0.34
C VAL A 187 31.94 -17.11 -0.56
N ALA A 188 31.38 -18.02 0.22
CA ALA A 188 29.96 -18.43 0.05
C ALA A 188 28.97 -17.28 0.12
N VAL A 189 29.22 -16.25 0.94
CA VAL A 189 28.31 -15.10 1.10
C VAL A 189 28.24 -14.18 -0.12
N THR A 190 29.15 -14.33 -1.08
CA THR A 190 29.11 -13.60 -2.36
C THR A 190 28.35 -14.35 -3.45
N GLU A 191 28.04 -15.63 -3.21
CA GLU A 191 27.18 -16.40 -4.10
C GLU A 191 25.72 -15.95 -3.91
N GLY A 192 25.06 -15.57 -4.98
CA GLY A 192 23.68 -15.12 -4.96
C GLY A 192 22.92 -15.59 -6.19
N ASP A 193 21.69 -16.04 -5.99
CA ASP A 193 20.78 -16.36 -7.08
C ASP A 193 20.07 -15.09 -7.57
N LYS A 194 20.57 -14.54 -8.69
CA LYS A 194 20.01 -13.32 -9.31
C LYS A 194 18.58 -13.55 -9.83
N VAL A 195 18.28 -14.75 -10.28
CA VAL A 195 16.96 -15.10 -10.77
C VAL A 195 15.96 -15.17 -9.61
N GLU A 196 16.37 -15.78 -8.50
CA GLU A 196 15.52 -15.81 -7.29
C GLU A 196 15.29 -14.40 -6.73
N ALA A 197 16.31 -13.53 -6.74
CA ALA A 197 16.18 -12.14 -6.31
C ALA A 197 15.17 -11.38 -7.18
N GLN A 198 15.17 -11.59 -8.50
CA GLN A 198 14.18 -11.00 -9.40
C GLN A 198 12.78 -11.57 -9.14
N MET A 199 12.65 -12.89 -8.97
CA MET A 199 11.37 -13.54 -8.70
C MET A 199 10.74 -13.09 -7.37
N LYS A 200 11.57 -12.93 -6.31
CA LYS A 200 11.09 -12.59 -4.96
C LYS A 200 10.93 -11.09 -4.71
N PHE A 201 11.85 -10.29 -5.25
CA PHE A 201 11.95 -8.86 -4.93
C PHE A 201 11.74 -7.94 -6.13
N GLY A 202 11.72 -8.48 -7.35
CA GLY A 202 11.67 -7.69 -8.58
C GLY A 202 13.02 -7.05 -8.96
N TRP A 203 14.10 -7.36 -8.30
CA TRP A 203 15.41 -6.76 -8.56
C TRP A 203 16.00 -7.22 -9.87
N GLU A 204 16.41 -6.27 -10.71
CA GLU A 204 17.20 -6.55 -11.91
C GLU A 204 18.69 -6.50 -11.53
N ILE A 205 19.38 -7.64 -11.63
CA ILE A 205 20.82 -7.74 -11.27
C ILE A 205 21.61 -8.13 -12.49
N ASP A 206 22.34 -7.16 -13.06
CA ASP A 206 23.17 -7.34 -14.25
C ASP A 206 24.65 -7.36 -13.90
N ALA A 207 25.39 -8.30 -14.49
CA ALA A 207 26.84 -8.42 -14.30
C ALA A 207 27.58 -7.84 -15.50
N TYR A 208 28.53 -6.97 -15.24
CA TYR A 208 29.38 -6.31 -16.24
C TYR A 208 30.83 -6.74 -16.06
N PRO A 209 31.54 -7.11 -17.14
CA PRO A 209 32.94 -7.43 -17.06
C PRO A 209 33.81 -6.20 -16.77
N VAL A 210 34.94 -6.42 -16.09
CA VAL A 210 35.83 -5.31 -15.66
C VAL A 210 36.36 -4.48 -16.84
N ASN A 211 36.59 -5.10 -17.98
CA ASN A 211 37.09 -4.38 -19.18
C ASN A 211 36.04 -3.41 -19.73
N GLU A 212 34.75 -3.73 -19.69
CA GLU A 212 33.69 -2.82 -20.10
C GLU A 212 33.63 -1.58 -19.19
N ILE A 213 33.76 -1.80 -17.87
CA ILE A 213 33.83 -0.68 -16.92
C ILE A 213 35.08 0.17 -17.13
N ALA A 214 36.22 -0.46 -17.47
CA ALA A 214 37.47 0.25 -17.77
C ALA A 214 37.32 1.16 -19.01
N GLU A 215 36.54 0.76 -20.01
CA GLU A 215 36.26 1.61 -21.18
C GLU A 215 35.53 2.89 -20.75
N TYR A 216 34.47 2.77 -19.95
CA TYR A 216 33.75 3.94 -19.42
C TYR A 216 34.66 4.87 -18.60
N VAL A 217 35.55 4.30 -17.76
CA VAL A 217 36.50 5.08 -16.96
C VAL A 217 37.48 5.86 -17.85
N ASN A 218 37.93 5.26 -18.94
CA ASN A 218 38.87 5.89 -19.88
C ASN A 218 38.20 6.99 -20.71
N ASP A 219 36.87 6.90 -20.89
CA ASP A 219 36.10 7.88 -21.67
C ASP A 219 35.69 9.11 -20.85
N VAL A 220 35.88 9.11 -19.52
CA VAL A 220 35.54 10.26 -18.68
C VAL A 220 36.49 11.41 -18.95
N ALA A 221 35.93 12.58 -19.30
CA ALA A 221 36.71 13.77 -19.55
C ALA A 221 37.41 14.30 -18.29
N ALA A 222 38.68 14.69 -18.41
CA ALA A 222 39.46 15.23 -17.29
C ALA A 222 38.77 16.43 -16.61
N GLY A 223 38.04 17.24 -17.37
CA GLY A 223 37.27 18.38 -16.86
C GLY A 223 36.15 17.96 -15.91
N ASP A 224 35.45 16.88 -16.23
CA ASP A 224 34.36 16.34 -15.36
C ASP A 224 34.92 15.79 -14.06
N VAL A 225 36.07 15.12 -14.11
CA VAL A 225 36.79 14.65 -12.92
C VAL A 225 37.16 15.80 -12.01
N SER A 226 37.77 16.87 -12.59
CA SER A 226 38.19 18.05 -11.83
C SER A 226 36.98 18.75 -11.17
N ALA A 227 35.89 18.94 -11.91
CA ALA A 227 34.68 19.55 -11.38
C ALA A 227 34.07 18.75 -10.20
N LEU A 228 34.05 17.42 -10.30
CA LEU A 228 33.56 16.57 -9.22
C LEU A 228 34.48 16.61 -8.00
N VAL A 229 35.79 16.66 -8.19
CA VAL A 229 36.78 16.78 -7.11
C VAL A 229 36.60 18.12 -6.37
N GLU A 230 36.43 19.23 -7.08
CA GLU A 230 36.12 20.54 -6.48
C GLU A 230 34.82 20.51 -5.69
N GLU A 231 33.75 19.91 -6.24
CA GLU A 231 32.50 19.74 -5.52
C GLU A 231 32.68 18.97 -4.19
N TYR A 232 33.52 17.94 -4.16
CA TYR A 232 33.78 17.19 -2.95
C TYR A 232 34.56 18.00 -1.91
N TYR A 233 35.54 18.80 -2.34
CA TYR A 233 36.26 19.71 -1.45
C TYR A 233 35.36 20.78 -0.83
N ASP A 234 34.36 21.24 -1.59
CA ASP A 234 33.41 22.25 -1.09
C ASP A 234 32.37 21.68 -0.12
N LYS A 235 32.04 20.38 -0.23
CA LYS A 235 31.00 19.73 0.58
C LYS A 235 31.49 18.98 1.82
N TYR A 236 32.74 18.49 1.77
CA TYR A 236 33.31 17.60 2.79
C TYR A 236 34.68 18.11 3.29
#